data_871fdadeb06bdfcace10e0ce67d7c2b1
#
_entry.id   871fdadeb06bdfcace10e0ce67d7c2b1
#
_cell.length_a   1.000
_cell.length_b   1.000
_cell.length_c   1.000
_cell.angle_alpha   90.00
_cell.angle_beta   90.00
_cell.angle_gamma   90.00
#
_symmetry.space_group_name_H-M   'P 1'
#
loop_
_entity.id
_entity.type
_entity.pdbx_description
1 polymer ?
#
loop_
_entity_poly.entity_id
_entity_poly.type
_entity_poly.pdbx_seq_one_letter_code
_entity_poly.pdbx_strand_id
1 'polypeptide(L)'
;MTQNSGNGIGRVFLVGAGPGDPRLITVRGTQCLAAADLVLYDYLINPELLRYAPESSEQICMGHPHNGYARLQDDVNQQMITAARNGRTVVRLKSGDPHIFGRGAEEVAALVAAGVPFEVVPGVTAAAAVASHAGIPITHRDAASAVALITGHRRADQNGAELDYASLAAFPGTLVFYMGITTSRQWSQSLLSGGRSADTPVAIVRRASWPDQETIHCTLGSVADVIQQRDLRAPAVIVVGDAVGLTPGRMAD
;
A
#
# COMPACT_ATOMS: atom_id res chain seq x y z
N MET A 1 -30.45 26.77 9.69
CA MET A 1 -29.22 27.53 9.42
C MET A 1 -28.64 27.96 10.76
N THR A 2 -27.78 27.17 11.36
CA THR A 2 -27.04 27.53 12.56
C THR A 2 -25.57 27.40 12.19
N GLN A 3 -24.93 28.53 11.89
CA GLN A 3 -23.48 28.64 11.85
C GLN A 3 -22.98 28.33 13.25
N ASN A 4 -22.39 27.14 13.39
CA ASN A 4 -21.69 26.77 14.61
C ASN A 4 -20.27 27.38 14.52
N SER A 5 -20.18 28.66 14.89
CA SER A 5 -18.92 29.37 15.12
C SER A 5 -18.33 28.91 16.47
N GLY A 6 -18.10 27.61 16.61
CA GLY A 6 -17.41 27.05 17.73
C GLY A 6 -15.90 26.97 17.44
N ASN A 7 -15.13 27.69 18.25
CA ASN A 7 -13.65 27.71 18.33
C ASN A 7 -13.07 26.34 18.72
N GLY A 8 -13.55 25.25 18.13
CA GLY A 8 -13.15 23.88 18.43
C GLY A 8 -12.09 23.37 17.44
N ILE A 9 -11.13 22.63 17.93
CA ILE A 9 -10.19 21.86 17.09
C ILE A 9 -11.03 20.91 16.23
N GLY A 10 -10.80 20.90 14.91
CA GLY A 10 -11.35 19.93 13.97
C GLY A 10 -10.78 18.53 14.20
N ARG A 11 -10.89 17.67 13.21
CA ARG A 11 -10.38 16.29 13.31
C ARG A 11 -9.73 15.82 12.03
N VAL A 12 -8.90 14.77 12.15
CA VAL A 12 -8.26 14.13 11.02
C VAL A 12 -8.75 12.69 10.88
N PHE A 13 -9.09 12.29 9.65
CA PHE A 13 -9.36 10.91 9.29
C PHE A 13 -8.22 10.40 8.41
N LEU A 14 -7.49 9.36 8.87
CA LEU A 14 -6.56 8.62 8.03
C LEU A 14 -7.34 7.49 7.36
N VAL A 15 -7.61 7.63 6.06
CA VAL A 15 -8.52 6.74 5.34
C VAL A 15 -7.75 5.92 4.32
N GLY A 16 -7.90 4.60 4.38
CA GLY A 16 -7.42 3.69 3.33
C GLY A 16 -8.30 3.78 2.09
N ALA A 17 -7.69 4.16 0.98
CA ALA A 17 -8.35 4.31 -0.33
C ALA A 17 -8.56 2.99 -1.05
N GLY A 18 -7.97 1.90 -0.56
CA GLY A 18 -7.90 0.64 -1.29
C GLY A 18 -6.79 0.64 -2.37
N PRO A 19 -6.71 -0.45 -3.15
CA PRO A 19 -5.56 -0.73 -4.03
C PRO A 19 -5.68 -0.09 -5.42
N GLY A 20 -6.87 0.40 -5.80
CA GLY A 20 -7.08 0.96 -7.14
C GLY A 20 -8.53 1.01 -7.60
N ASP A 21 -9.28 -0.10 -7.52
CA ASP A 21 -10.72 -0.11 -7.81
C ASP A 21 -11.45 0.76 -6.77
N PRO A 22 -12.13 1.84 -7.16
CA PRO A 22 -12.80 2.74 -6.23
C PRO A 22 -13.93 2.07 -5.43
N ARG A 23 -14.45 0.93 -5.88
CA ARG A 23 -15.46 0.14 -5.16
C ARG A 23 -14.89 -0.58 -3.94
N LEU A 24 -13.56 -0.63 -3.79
CA LEU A 24 -12.88 -1.26 -2.66
C LEU A 24 -12.63 -0.30 -1.49
N ILE A 25 -13.09 0.94 -1.58
CA ILE A 25 -13.13 1.82 -0.42
C ILE A 25 -14.16 1.32 0.58
N THR A 26 -13.88 1.49 1.86
CA THR A 26 -14.85 1.11 2.90
C THR A 26 -16.02 2.11 2.96
N VAL A 27 -17.18 1.65 3.42
CA VAL A 27 -18.34 2.54 3.68
C VAL A 27 -17.94 3.67 4.63
N ARG A 28 -17.13 3.37 5.67
CA ARG A 28 -16.63 4.40 6.59
C ARG A 28 -15.74 5.41 5.87
N GLY A 29 -14.90 4.96 4.95
CA GLY A 29 -14.04 5.84 4.14
C GLY A 29 -14.85 6.85 3.31
N THR A 30 -15.95 6.40 2.67
CA THR A 30 -16.82 7.30 1.91
C THR A 30 -17.54 8.32 2.81
N GLN A 31 -17.96 7.91 4.01
CA GLN A 31 -18.56 8.81 4.99
C GLN A 31 -17.58 9.89 5.46
N CYS A 32 -16.31 9.52 5.68
CA CYS A 32 -15.27 10.48 6.05
C CYS A 32 -15.01 11.48 4.91
N LEU A 33 -14.90 11.00 3.67
CA LEU A 33 -14.72 11.86 2.50
C LEU A 33 -15.90 12.85 2.36
N ALA A 34 -17.14 12.39 2.52
CA ALA A 34 -18.33 13.24 2.41
C ALA A 34 -18.40 14.37 3.47
N ALA A 35 -17.66 14.25 4.55
CA ALA A 35 -17.59 15.26 5.61
C ALA A 35 -16.33 16.14 5.53
N ALA A 36 -15.48 15.98 4.51
CA ALA A 36 -14.17 16.62 4.45
C ALA A 36 -14.25 18.10 4.02
N ASP A 37 -13.55 18.98 4.75
CA ASP A 37 -13.22 20.34 4.30
C ASP A 37 -11.90 20.37 3.52
N LEU A 38 -11.01 19.38 3.80
CA LEU A 38 -9.71 19.22 3.15
C LEU A 38 -9.41 17.74 2.93
N VAL A 39 -9.06 17.36 1.70
CA VAL A 39 -8.58 16.04 1.35
C VAL A 39 -7.11 16.14 0.94
N LEU A 40 -6.21 15.53 1.73
CA LEU A 40 -4.80 15.35 1.41
C LEU A 40 -4.60 13.92 0.91
N TYR A 41 -4.23 13.73 -0.35
CA TYR A 41 -4.22 12.40 -0.94
C TYR A 41 -2.89 12.00 -1.58
N ASP A 42 -2.58 10.70 -1.53
CA ASP A 42 -1.41 10.11 -2.20
C ASP A 42 -1.66 10.03 -3.72
N TYR A 43 -0.60 10.15 -4.52
CA TYR A 43 -0.70 10.08 -5.99
C TYR A 43 -1.15 8.70 -6.52
N LEU A 44 -1.00 7.63 -5.73
CA LEU A 44 -1.39 6.26 -6.10
C LEU A 44 -2.88 5.96 -5.87
N ILE A 45 -3.65 6.85 -5.27
CA ILE A 45 -5.09 6.62 -5.09
C ILE A 45 -5.81 6.75 -6.45
N ASN A 46 -6.95 6.09 -6.57
CA ASN A 46 -7.81 6.32 -7.72
C ASN A 46 -8.51 7.68 -7.58
N PRO A 47 -8.29 8.63 -8.51
CA PRO A 47 -8.87 9.97 -8.43
C PRO A 47 -10.40 9.98 -8.44
N GLU A 48 -11.06 8.92 -8.92
CA GLU A 48 -12.52 8.80 -8.84
C GLU A 48 -13.05 8.84 -7.39
N LEU A 49 -12.22 8.48 -6.41
CA LEU A 49 -12.60 8.56 -5.00
C LEU A 49 -12.82 10.00 -4.52
N LEU A 50 -12.17 10.97 -5.15
CA LEU A 50 -12.29 12.38 -4.77
C LEU A 50 -13.70 12.94 -4.99
N ARG A 51 -14.52 12.31 -5.85
CA ARG A 51 -15.92 12.64 -6.05
C ARG A 51 -16.83 12.46 -4.82
N TYR A 52 -16.37 11.66 -3.84
CA TYR A 52 -17.11 11.48 -2.59
C TYR A 52 -16.98 12.67 -1.64
N ALA A 53 -15.99 13.54 -1.84
CA ALA A 53 -15.84 14.76 -1.08
C ALA A 53 -16.75 15.87 -1.64
N PRO A 54 -17.21 16.82 -0.78
CA PRO A 54 -17.97 17.96 -1.24
C PRO A 54 -17.21 18.78 -2.30
N GLU A 55 -17.92 19.39 -3.25
CA GLU A 55 -17.32 20.30 -4.25
C GLU A 55 -16.60 21.49 -3.62
N SER A 56 -17.02 21.89 -2.42
CA SER A 56 -16.39 22.96 -1.64
C SER A 56 -15.12 22.53 -0.92
N SER A 57 -14.81 21.22 -0.89
CA SER A 57 -13.62 20.72 -0.23
C SER A 57 -12.37 21.06 -1.03
N GLU A 58 -11.32 21.46 -0.32
CA GLU A 58 -9.99 21.61 -0.89
C GLU A 58 -9.35 20.23 -1.09
N GLN A 59 -8.74 19.95 -2.25
CA GLN A 59 -8.16 18.66 -2.57
C GLN A 59 -6.70 18.86 -2.99
N ILE A 60 -5.75 18.27 -2.23
CA ILE A 60 -4.31 18.48 -2.43
C ILE A 60 -3.61 17.13 -2.59
N CYS A 61 -2.93 16.92 -3.73
CA CYS A 61 -2.04 15.79 -3.92
C CYS A 61 -0.75 15.98 -3.13
N MET A 62 -0.37 14.99 -2.32
CA MET A 62 0.78 15.06 -1.41
C MET A 62 2.11 14.65 -2.06
N GLY A 63 2.17 14.59 -3.37
CA GLY A 63 3.40 14.42 -4.13
C GLY A 63 3.35 13.29 -5.13
N HIS A 64 4.19 13.44 -6.15
CA HIS A 64 4.40 12.47 -7.21
C HIS A 64 5.90 12.18 -7.32
N PRO A 65 6.35 10.93 -7.13
CA PRO A 65 7.78 10.61 -7.06
C PRO A 65 8.54 10.93 -8.36
N HIS A 66 7.86 10.94 -9.50
CA HIS A 66 8.48 11.21 -10.81
C HIS A 66 8.69 12.70 -11.11
N ASN A 67 8.06 13.61 -10.37
CA ASN A 67 8.16 15.06 -10.60
C ASN A 67 9.11 15.76 -9.63
N GLY A 68 9.90 15.02 -8.84
CA GLY A 68 10.81 15.60 -7.85
C GLY A 68 10.10 16.26 -6.63
N TYR A 69 8.78 16.26 -6.58
CA TYR A 69 7.95 16.85 -5.52
C TYR A 69 7.40 15.78 -4.57
N ALA A 70 8.26 14.91 -4.03
CA ALA A 70 7.88 14.18 -2.84
C ALA A 70 7.92 15.16 -1.66
N ARG A 71 6.76 15.54 -1.12
CA ARG A 71 6.72 16.33 0.12
C ARG A 71 7.35 15.51 1.25
N LEU A 72 8.13 16.19 2.08
CA LEU A 72 8.65 15.56 3.29
C LEU A 72 7.46 15.14 4.16
N GLN A 73 7.59 14.03 4.87
CA GLN A 73 6.49 13.56 5.76
C GLN A 73 6.13 14.60 6.80
N ASP A 74 7.09 15.39 7.26
CA ASP A 74 6.86 16.46 8.21
C ASP A 74 5.96 17.55 7.64
N ASP A 75 6.08 17.88 6.34
CA ASP A 75 5.19 18.85 5.68
C ASP A 75 3.75 18.34 5.63
N VAL A 76 3.56 17.03 5.35
CA VAL A 76 2.24 16.38 5.36
C VAL A 76 1.63 16.45 6.75
N ASN A 77 2.40 16.10 7.77
CA ASN A 77 1.97 16.14 9.16
C ASN A 77 1.58 17.56 9.58
N GLN A 78 2.39 18.56 9.24
CA GLN A 78 2.10 19.96 9.57
C GLN A 78 0.84 20.47 8.87
N GLN A 79 0.59 20.09 7.63
CA GLN A 79 -0.64 20.47 6.93
C GLN A 79 -1.89 19.91 7.60
N MET A 80 -1.88 18.60 7.96
CA MET A 80 -2.99 17.98 8.69
C MET A 80 -3.27 18.71 10.01
N ILE A 81 -2.21 18.92 10.82
CA ILE A 81 -2.29 19.52 12.15
C ILE A 81 -2.79 20.96 12.05
N THR A 82 -2.23 21.76 11.14
CA THR A 82 -2.61 23.17 10.95
C THR A 82 -4.06 23.30 10.53
N ALA A 83 -4.51 22.50 9.55
CA ALA A 83 -5.88 22.53 9.09
C ALA A 83 -6.88 22.13 10.20
N ALA A 84 -6.56 21.07 10.96
CA ALA A 84 -7.40 20.63 12.07
C ALA A 84 -7.45 21.67 13.21
N ARG A 85 -6.34 22.33 13.54
CA ARG A 85 -6.33 23.42 14.54
C ARG A 85 -7.18 24.63 14.12
N ASN A 86 -7.36 24.81 12.81
CA ASN A 86 -8.26 25.82 12.26
C ASN A 86 -9.73 25.34 12.16
N GLY A 87 -10.09 24.28 12.88
CA GLY A 87 -11.46 23.76 12.96
C GLY A 87 -11.90 22.91 11.77
N ARG A 88 -11.01 22.60 10.80
CA ARG A 88 -11.35 21.84 9.60
C ARG A 88 -11.42 20.33 9.85
N THR A 89 -12.32 19.66 9.15
CA THR A 89 -12.34 18.20 8.98
C THR A 89 -11.38 17.83 7.87
N VAL A 90 -10.31 17.12 8.21
CA VAL A 90 -9.26 16.72 7.26
C VAL A 90 -9.37 15.23 6.97
N VAL A 91 -9.37 14.85 5.70
CA VAL A 91 -9.18 13.46 5.27
C VAL A 91 -7.79 13.30 4.67
N ARG A 92 -6.97 12.46 5.28
CA ARG A 92 -5.72 11.95 4.71
C ARG A 92 -6.03 10.65 3.98
N LEU A 93 -6.17 10.71 2.66
CA LEU A 93 -6.53 9.57 1.82
C LEU A 93 -5.27 8.86 1.33
N LYS A 94 -5.05 7.63 1.77
CA LYS A 94 -3.83 6.85 1.58
C LYS A 94 -4.08 5.64 0.69
N SER A 95 -3.17 5.35 -0.23
CA SER A 95 -3.27 4.15 -1.07
C SER A 95 -3.22 2.87 -0.20
N GLY A 96 -4.06 1.88 -0.52
CA GLY A 96 -4.17 0.64 0.24
C GLY A 96 -4.74 0.86 1.64
N ASP A 97 -3.99 0.44 2.65
CA ASP A 97 -4.29 0.59 4.08
C ASP A 97 -3.30 1.55 4.74
N PRO A 98 -3.73 2.43 5.67
CA PRO A 98 -2.85 3.42 6.31
C PRO A 98 -1.66 2.82 7.06
N HIS A 99 -1.82 1.64 7.65
CA HIS A 99 -0.80 0.99 8.49
C HIS A 99 0.01 -0.11 7.78
N ILE A 100 -0.37 -0.50 6.57
CA ILE A 100 0.41 -1.48 5.78
C ILE A 100 1.34 -0.74 4.80
N PHE A 101 2.57 -0.49 5.24
CA PHE A 101 3.61 0.26 4.52
C PHE A 101 3.20 1.67 4.08
N GLY A 102 2.16 2.23 4.70
CA GLY A 102 1.61 3.56 4.40
C GLY A 102 2.12 4.68 5.29
N ARG A 103 3.04 4.45 6.23
CA ARG A 103 3.55 5.43 7.22
C ARG A 103 2.47 6.02 8.13
N GLY A 104 1.27 5.38 8.23
CA GLY A 104 0.18 5.87 9.06
C GLY A 104 0.54 5.99 10.54
N ALA A 105 1.43 5.13 11.05
CA ALA A 105 1.90 5.22 12.43
C ALA A 105 2.68 6.52 12.72
N GLU A 106 3.47 7.01 11.76
CA GLU A 106 4.18 8.29 11.87
C GLU A 106 3.19 9.47 11.88
N GLU A 107 2.18 9.43 11.01
CA GLU A 107 1.12 10.44 10.95
C GLU A 107 0.30 10.46 12.25
N VAL A 108 -0.08 9.27 12.78
CA VAL A 108 -0.78 9.14 14.07
C VAL A 108 0.07 9.71 15.22
N ALA A 109 1.36 9.37 15.28
CA ALA A 109 2.25 9.89 16.33
C ALA A 109 2.31 11.43 16.33
N ALA A 110 2.37 12.05 15.14
CA ALA A 110 2.36 13.50 15.00
C ALA A 110 1.03 14.13 15.46
N LEU A 111 -0.11 13.50 15.14
CA LEU A 111 -1.44 13.97 15.58
C LEU A 111 -1.62 13.85 17.11
N VAL A 112 -1.17 12.74 17.70
CA VAL A 112 -1.17 12.54 19.14
C VAL A 112 -0.32 13.62 19.83
N ALA A 113 0.91 13.85 19.36
CA ALA A 113 1.80 14.86 19.92
C ALA A 113 1.21 16.28 19.80
N ALA A 114 0.41 16.55 18.77
CA ALA A 114 -0.24 17.85 18.54
C ALA A 114 -1.58 17.99 19.29
N GLY A 115 -2.10 16.95 19.94
CA GLY A 115 -3.40 16.94 20.60
C GLY A 115 -4.59 17.06 19.64
N VAL A 116 -4.42 16.62 18.38
CA VAL A 116 -5.45 16.66 17.35
C VAL A 116 -6.29 15.38 17.39
N PRO A 117 -7.64 15.47 17.49
CA PRO A 117 -8.50 14.29 17.40
C PRO A 117 -8.39 13.61 16.04
N PHE A 118 -8.29 12.29 16.02
CA PHE A 118 -8.20 11.53 14.77
C PHE A 118 -8.95 10.20 14.84
N GLU A 119 -9.18 9.62 13.66
CA GLU A 119 -9.68 8.26 13.47
C GLU A 119 -8.87 7.62 12.33
N VAL A 120 -8.51 6.34 12.49
CA VAL A 120 -7.91 5.56 11.40
C VAL A 120 -8.97 4.63 10.83
N VAL A 121 -9.21 4.74 9.53
CA VAL A 121 -10.16 3.92 8.78
C VAL A 121 -9.37 2.95 7.91
N PRO A 122 -9.47 1.63 8.11
CA PRO A 122 -8.71 0.66 7.33
C PRO A 122 -9.11 0.69 5.86
N GLY A 123 -8.20 0.20 5.01
CA GLY A 123 -8.45 0.00 3.60
C GLY A 123 -8.01 -1.38 3.12
N VAL A 124 -8.49 -1.79 1.95
CA VAL A 124 -8.05 -3.04 1.33
C VAL A 124 -6.61 -2.87 0.88
N THR A 125 -5.70 -3.62 1.51
CA THR A 125 -4.28 -3.60 1.12
C THR A 125 -4.04 -4.31 -0.21
N ALA A 126 -3.01 -3.93 -0.95
CA ALA A 126 -2.71 -4.48 -2.27
C ALA A 126 -2.51 -6.00 -2.28
N ALA A 127 -2.00 -6.62 -1.20
CA ALA A 127 -1.89 -8.07 -1.10
C ALA A 127 -3.26 -8.77 -1.19
N ALA A 128 -4.29 -8.24 -0.52
CA ALA A 128 -5.64 -8.79 -0.59
C ALA A 128 -6.26 -8.62 -2.00
N ALA A 129 -5.96 -7.50 -2.66
CA ALA A 129 -6.41 -7.26 -4.03
C ALA A 129 -5.75 -8.23 -5.03
N VAL A 130 -4.46 -8.52 -4.86
CA VAL A 130 -3.77 -9.53 -5.68
C VAL A 130 -4.47 -10.88 -5.58
N ALA A 131 -4.81 -11.32 -4.36
CA ALA A 131 -5.52 -12.58 -4.18
C ALA A 131 -6.85 -12.62 -4.95
N SER A 132 -7.63 -11.55 -4.87
CA SER A 132 -8.98 -11.50 -5.45
C SER A 132 -8.99 -11.22 -6.96
N HIS A 133 -8.15 -10.28 -7.43
CA HIS A 133 -8.21 -9.79 -8.81
C HIS A 133 -7.26 -10.51 -9.77
N ALA A 134 -6.18 -11.11 -9.26
CA ALA A 134 -5.29 -11.94 -10.05
C ALA A 134 -5.57 -13.45 -9.85
N GLY A 135 -6.52 -13.82 -8.97
CA GLY A 135 -6.83 -15.22 -8.67
C GLY A 135 -5.69 -15.98 -7.99
N ILE A 136 -4.74 -15.28 -7.36
CA ILE A 136 -3.55 -15.88 -6.75
C ILE A 136 -3.79 -16.01 -5.25
N PRO A 137 -4.02 -17.21 -4.70
CA PRO A 137 -4.23 -17.38 -3.28
C PRO A 137 -2.93 -17.02 -2.52
N ILE A 138 -3.03 -16.13 -1.52
CA ILE A 138 -1.90 -15.84 -0.61
C ILE A 138 -1.89 -16.74 0.61
N THR A 139 -2.98 -17.45 0.87
CA THR A 139 -3.10 -18.56 1.83
C THR A 139 -3.76 -19.74 1.16
N HIS A 140 -3.35 -20.96 1.50
CA HIS A 140 -3.99 -22.18 1.02
C HIS A 140 -3.78 -23.28 2.06
N ARG A 141 -4.85 -24.09 2.34
CA ARG A 141 -4.76 -25.11 3.40
C ARG A 141 -3.62 -26.10 3.23
N ASP A 142 -3.28 -26.43 1.98
CA ASP A 142 -2.28 -27.45 1.66
C ASP A 142 -0.90 -26.88 1.30
N ALA A 143 -0.78 -25.54 1.10
CA ALA A 143 0.46 -24.94 0.60
C ALA A 143 0.96 -23.74 1.42
N ALA A 144 0.09 -23.01 2.12
CA ALA A 144 0.50 -21.79 2.80
C ALA A 144 -0.41 -21.46 3.99
N SER A 145 -0.01 -21.85 5.19
CA SER A 145 -0.73 -21.55 6.44
C SER A 145 -0.35 -20.19 7.03
N ALA A 146 0.63 -19.50 6.44
CA ALA A 146 1.12 -18.21 6.92
C ALA A 146 1.46 -17.28 5.76
N VAL A 147 1.40 -15.98 6.01
CA VAL A 147 1.77 -14.92 5.05
C VAL A 147 2.67 -13.92 5.73
N ALA A 148 3.79 -13.59 5.10
CA ALA A 148 4.64 -12.48 5.49
C ALA A 148 4.50 -11.33 4.51
N LEU A 149 4.12 -10.14 5.00
CA LEU A 149 4.15 -8.89 4.24
C LEU A 149 5.51 -8.24 4.41
N ILE A 150 6.21 -7.99 3.33
CA ILE A 150 7.61 -7.58 3.34
C ILE A 150 7.76 -6.32 2.48
N THR A 151 8.51 -5.32 2.99
CA THR A 151 8.95 -4.21 2.14
C THR A 151 10.25 -4.57 1.43
N GLY A 152 10.27 -4.48 0.11
CA GLY A 152 11.50 -4.62 -0.68
C GLY A 152 12.38 -3.38 -0.64
N HIS A 153 11.86 -2.24 -0.16
CA HIS A 153 12.62 -1.00 -0.07
C HIS A 153 12.82 -0.60 1.38
N ARG A 154 14.09 -0.45 1.78
CA ARG A 154 14.48 0.06 3.10
C ARG A 154 15.24 1.36 2.94
N ARG A 155 15.03 2.30 3.86
CA ARG A 155 15.87 3.49 3.94
C ARG A 155 17.24 3.09 4.50
N ALA A 156 18.29 3.56 3.88
CA ALA A 156 19.67 3.24 4.27
C ALA A 156 20.07 3.82 5.66
N ASP A 157 19.31 4.81 6.15
CA ASP A 157 19.54 5.56 7.38
C ASP A 157 18.80 5.01 8.62
N GLN A 158 18.04 3.91 8.46
CA GLN A 158 17.33 3.31 9.59
C GLN A 158 18.20 2.30 10.33
N ASN A 159 18.45 2.54 11.60
CA ASN A 159 19.05 1.60 12.57
C ASN A 159 18.14 0.40 12.90
N GLY A 160 17.16 0.09 12.05
CA GLY A 160 16.30 -1.07 12.18
C GLY A 160 17.03 -2.37 11.85
N ALA A 161 16.66 -3.47 12.51
CA ALA A 161 17.19 -4.79 12.20
C ALA A 161 17.08 -5.10 10.71
N GLU A 162 18.14 -5.63 10.11
CA GLU A 162 18.11 -6.12 8.74
C GLU A 162 17.08 -7.25 8.60
N LEU A 163 16.47 -7.37 7.41
CA LEU A 163 15.61 -8.52 7.15
C LEU A 163 16.46 -9.78 7.20
N ASP A 164 16.08 -10.70 8.06
CA ASP A 164 16.70 -12.00 8.10
C ASP A 164 16.22 -12.85 6.91
N TYR A 165 16.95 -12.75 5.82
CA TYR A 165 16.64 -13.50 4.60
C TYR A 165 16.80 -15.01 4.75
N ALA A 166 17.60 -15.49 5.70
CA ALA A 166 17.69 -16.92 5.99
C ALA A 166 16.38 -17.44 6.60
N SER A 167 15.85 -16.73 7.59
CA SER A 167 14.53 -17.03 8.15
C SER A 167 13.41 -16.87 7.12
N LEU A 168 13.46 -15.86 6.25
CA LEU A 168 12.48 -15.68 5.18
C LEU A 168 12.58 -16.79 4.12
N ALA A 169 13.77 -17.26 3.79
CA ALA A 169 13.95 -18.38 2.87
C ALA A 169 13.35 -19.68 3.40
N ALA A 170 13.47 -19.92 4.70
CA ALA A 170 12.88 -21.06 5.41
C ALA A 170 11.40 -20.88 5.78
N PHE A 171 10.81 -19.70 5.54
CA PHE A 171 9.44 -19.42 5.94
C PHE A 171 8.43 -20.36 5.26
N PRO A 172 7.59 -21.11 6.02
CA PRO A 172 6.72 -22.15 5.48
C PRO A 172 5.40 -21.59 4.93
N GLY A 173 5.43 -20.45 4.24
CA GLY A 173 4.25 -19.77 3.74
C GLY A 173 4.54 -18.89 2.55
N THR A 174 3.61 -18.01 2.27
CA THR A 174 3.70 -17.05 1.17
C THR A 174 4.42 -15.78 1.62
N LEU A 175 5.41 -15.34 0.84
CA LEU A 175 6.03 -14.03 1.00
C LEU A 175 5.40 -13.05 0.02
N VAL A 176 4.97 -11.89 0.51
CA VAL A 176 4.37 -10.84 -0.32
C VAL A 176 5.23 -9.58 -0.23
N PHE A 177 5.93 -9.26 -1.31
CA PHE A 177 6.80 -8.11 -1.38
C PHE A 177 6.06 -6.88 -1.91
N TYR A 178 6.04 -5.83 -1.10
CA TYR A 178 5.69 -4.47 -1.50
C TYR A 178 6.96 -3.72 -1.89
N MET A 179 6.86 -2.79 -2.83
CA MET A 179 8.01 -1.96 -3.26
C MET A 179 9.25 -2.78 -3.68
N GLY A 180 9.04 -4.03 -4.15
CA GLY A 180 10.11 -4.98 -4.43
C GLY A 180 10.68 -4.92 -5.84
N ILE A 181 10.15 -4.09 -6.75
CA ILE A 181 10.56 -4.06 -8.17
C ILE A 181 12.03 -3.66 -8.31
N THR A 182 12.42 -2.51 -7.76
CA THR A 182 13.78 -1.95 -7.93
C THR A 182 14.86 -2.74 -7.22
N THR A 183 14.50 -3.52 -6.21
CA THR A 183 15.40 -4.32 -5.39
C THR A 183 15.27 -5.82 -5.67
N SER A 184 14.58 -6.19 -6.75
CA SER A 184 14.23 -7.58 -7.07
C SER A 184 15.45 -8.50 -7.13
N ARG A 185 16.54 -8.05 -7.73
CA ARG A 185 17.80 -8.82 -7.79
C ARG A 185 18.39 -9.08 -6.40
N GLN A 186 18.35 -8.07 -5.54
CA GLN A 186 18.91 -8.20 -4.18
C GLN A 186 18.10 -9.19 -3.34
N TRP A 187 16.79 -8.99 -3.19
CA TRP A 187 15.98 -9.86 -2.32
C TRP A 187 15.84 -11.28 -2.88
N SER A 188 15.75 -11.46 -4.22
CA SER A 188 15.66 -12.80 -4.79
C SER A 188 16.95 -13.58 -4.59
N GLN A 189 18.11 -12.98 -4.83
CA GLN A 189 19.41 -13.62 -4.55
C GLN A 189 19.59 -13.94 -3.07
N SER A 190 19.13 -13.05 -2.16
CA SER A 190 19.20 -13.32 -0.72
C SER A 190 18.36 -14.52 -0.31
N LEU A 191 17.15 -14.68 -0.88
CA LEU A 191 16.31 -15.85 -0.63
C LEU A 191 16.95 -17.15 -1.20
N LEU A 192 17.50 -17.09 -2.41
CA LEU A 192 18.21 -18.21 -3.01
C LEU A 192 19.42 -18.63 -2.18
N SER A 193 20.23 -17.67 -1.74
CA SER A 193 21.39 -17.91 -0.86
C SER A 193 20.97 -18.44 0.50
N GLY A 194 19.77 -18.09 0.99
CA GLY A 194 19.17 -18.65 2.20
C GLY A 194 18.59 -20.05 2.02
N GLY A 195 18.69 -20.65 0.82
CA GLY A 195 18.28 -22.02 0.53
C GLY A 195 16.88 -22.20 -0.04
N ARG A 196 16.16 -21.10 -0.38
CA ARG A 196 14.86 -21.24 -1.07
C ARG A 196 15.07 -21.68 -2.51
N SER A 197 14.26 -22.66 -2.98
CA SER A 197 14.39 -23.21 -4.34
C SER A 197 14.23 -22.13 -5.42
N ALA A 198 15.08 -22.21 -6.44
CA ALA A 198 14.97 -21.35 -7.63
C ALA A 198 13.66 -21.59 -8.41
N ASP A 199 13.07 -22.76 -8.30
CA ASP A 199 11.81 -23.13 -8.93
C ASP A 199 10.58 -22.66 -8.13
N THR A 200 10.76 -22.04 -6.94
CA THR A 200 9.64 -21.48 -6.16
C THR A 200 8.79 -20.57 -7.05
N PRO A 201 7.47 -20.82 -7.16
CA PRO A 201 6.59 -20.03 -8.00
C PRO A 201 6.53 -18.57 -7.53
N VAL A 202 6.52 -17.65 -8.50
CA VAL A 202 6.40 -16.21 -8.26
C VAL A 202 5.35 -15.61 -9.18
N ALA A 203 4.54 -14.72 -8.65
CA ALA A 203 3.66 -13.86 -9.43
C ALA A 203 3.98 -12.39 -9.18
N ILE A 204 4.09 -11.61 -10.24
CA ILE A 204 4.22 -10.17 -10.20
C ILE A 204 2.89 -9.59 -10.67
N VAL A 205 2.21 -8.85 -9.79
CA VAL A 205 0.94 -8.20 -10.14
C VAL A 205 1.13 -6.70 -10.10
N ARG A 206 1.17 -6.12 -11.29
CA ARG A 206 1.26 -4.67 -11.48
C ARG A 206 -0.14 -4.08 -11.48
N ARG A 207 -0.31 -2.95 -10.78
CA ARG A 207 -1.57 -2.20 -10.71
C ARG A 207 -2.79 -3.08 -10.39
N ALA A 208 -2.66 -3.92 -9.36
CA ALA A 208 -3.74 -4.81 -8.91
C ALA A 208 -5.06 -4.03 -8.71
N SER A 209 -6.16 -4.58 -9.21
CA SER A 209 -7.51 -3.99 -9.23
C SER A 209 -7.73 -2.77 -10.14
N TRP A 210 -6.73 -2.31 -10.86
CA TRP A 210 -6.89 -1.29 -11.88
C TRP A 210 -7.30 -1.91 -13.23
N PRO A 211 -7.94 -1.14 -14.15
CA PRO A 211 -8.31 -1.66 -15.48
C PRO A 211 -7.13 -2.16 -16.32
N ASP A 212 -5.94 -1.63 -16.09
CA ASP A 212 -4.69 -2.02 -16.73
C ASP A 212 -3.82 -2.93 -15.86
N GLN A 213 -4.45 -3.75 -15.00
CA GLN A 213 -3.75 -4.77 -14.23
C GLN A 213 -3.00 -5.72 -15.15
N GLU A 214 -1.74 -5.98 -14.83
CA GLU A 214 -0.91 -6.99 -15.48
C GLU A 214 -0.46 -8.02 -14.47
N THR A 215 -0.60 -9.31 -14.82
CA THR A 215 -0.17 -10.44 -13.99
C THR A 215 0.85 -11.27 -14.75
N ILE A 216 2.02 -11.46 -14.16
CA ILE A 216 3.14 -12.19 -14.77
C ILE A 216 3.55 -13.28 -13.81
N HIS A 217 3.62 -14.51 -14.32
CA HIS A 217 4.12 -15.68 -13.60
C HIS A 217 5.55 -15.99 -14.01
N CYS A 218 6.39 -16.33 -13.03
CA CYS A 218 7.78 -16.73 -13.21
C CYS A 218 8.23 -17.59 -12.01
N THR A 219 9.53 -17.79 -11.87
CA THR A 219 10.11 -18.46 -10.70
C THR A 219 11.02 -17.51 -9.93
N LEU A 220 11.37 -17.87 -8.71
CA LEU A 220 12.30 -17.09 -7.87
C LEU A 220 13.66 -16.90 -8.57
N GLY A 221 14.15 -17.93 -9.27
CA GLY A 221 15.41 -17.87 -10.02
C GLY A 221 15.38 -16.90 -11.20
N SER A 222 14.20 -16.63 -11.79
CA SER A 222 14.05 -15.79 -12.98
C SER A 222 13.45 -14.42 -12.72
N VAL A 223 12.88 -14.16 -11.55
CA VAL A 223 12.07 -12.97 -11.28
C VAL A 223 12.78 -11.65 -11.58
N ALA A 224 14.05 -11.53 -11.23
CA ALA A 224 14.82 -10.30 -11.46
C ALA A 224 15.04 -10.03 -12.95
N ASP A 225 15.32 -11.07 -13.72
CA ASP A 225 15.54 -10.97 -15.16
C ASP A 225 14.22 -10.69 -15.90
N VAL A 226 13.12 -11.29 -15.48
CA VAL A 226 11.77 -11.00 -16.02
C VAL A 226 11.39 -9.54 -15.79
N ILE A 227 11.64 -9.01 -14.58
CA ILE A 227 11.39 -7.60 -14.26
C ILE A 227 12.22 -6.67 -15.17
N GLN A 228 13.50 -7.00 -15.36
CA GLN A 228 14.41 -6.21 -16.19
C GLN A 228 14.04 -6.27 -17.68
N GLN A 229 13.79 -7.47 -18.23
CA GLN A 229 13.49 -7.67 -19.65
C GLN A 229 12.16 -7.03 -20.06
N ARG A 230 11.17 -7.02 -19.16
CA ARG A 230 9.86 -6.42 -19.41
C ARG A 230 9.78 -4.94 -19.01
N ASP A 231 10.85 -4.33 -18.52
CA ASP A 231 10.87 -2.95 -17.97
C ASP A 231 9.73 -2.70 -16.99
N LEU A 232 9.48 -3.67 -16.08
CA LEU A 232 8.38 -3.57 -15.14
C LEU A 232 8.64 -2.48 -14.12
N ARG A 233 7.62 -1.65 -13.89
CA ARG A 233 7.69 -0.50 -12.98
C ARG A 233 6.63 -0.57 -11.89
N ALA A 234 6.89 0.11 -10.78
CA ALA A 234 5.91 0.31 -9.71
C ALA A 234 4.64 1.06 -10.24
N PRO A 235 3.47 0.87 -9.60
CA PRO A 235 3.26 0.05 -8.42
C PRO A 235 3.04 -1.43 -8.77
N ALA A 236 3.66 -2.31 -8.02
CA ALA A 236 3.45 -3.74 -8.15
C ALA A 236 3.62 -4.45 -6.80
N VAL A 237 2.94 -5.58 -6.64
CA VAL A 237 3.09 -6.54 -5.55
C VAL A 237 3.67 -7.83 -6.12
N ILE A 238 4.63 -8.43 -5.42
CA ILE A 238 5.25 -9.68 -5.85
C ILE A 238 4.94 -10.75 -4.80
N VAL A 239 4.35 -11.85 -5.24
CA VAL A 239 3.96 -12.98 -4.40
C VAL A 239 4.90 -14.14 -4.68
N VAL A 240 5.51 -14.69 -3.64
CA VAL A 240 6.50 -15.79 -3.73
C VAL A 240 6.05 -16.94 -2.85
N GLY A 241 5.90 -18.13 -3.41
CA GLY A 241 5.55 -19.35 -2.67
C GLY A 241 4.66 -20.30 -3.45
N ASP A 242 4.51 -21.51 -2.90
CA ASP A 242 3.81 -22.62 -3.57
C ASP A 242 2.32 -22.32 -3.86
N ALA A 243 1.69 -21.48 -3.04
CA ALA A 243 0.32 -21.06 -3.27
C ALA A 243 0.11 -20.38 -4.63
N VAL A 244 1.13 -19.71 -5.19
CA VAL A 244 1.08 -19.11 -6.53
C VAL A 244 0.86 -20.17 -7.62
N GLY A 245 1.40 -21.37 -7.44
CA GLY A 245 1.24 -22.49 -8.37
C GLY A 245 -0.18 -23.07 -8.40
N LEU A 246 -1.02 -22.74 -7.41
CA LEU A 246 -2.39 -23.24 -7.27
C LEU A 246 -3.45 -22.30 -7.88
N THR A 247 -3.03 -21.32 -8.68
CA THR A 247 -3.94 -20.38 -9.34
C THR A 247 -4.89 -21.13 -10.27
N PRO A 248 -6.23 -21.08 -10.06
CA PRO A 248 -7.18 -21.71 -10.95
C PRO A 248 -7.09 -21.09 -12.35
N GLY A 249 -7.02 -21.93 -13.39
CA GLY A 249 -7.00 -21.46 -14.78
C GLY A 249 -5.61 -21.23 -15.39
N ARG A 250 -4.52 -21.56 -14.67
CA ARG A 250 -3.23 -21.72 -15.31
C ARG A 250 -3.23 -23.02 -16.12
N MET A 251 -3.82 -22.97 -17.33
CA MET A 251 -3.53 -24.00 -18.33
C MET A 251 -2.05 -23.90 -18.64
N ALA A 252 -1.34 -25.00 -18.49
CA ALA A 252 0.03 -25.11 -18.94
C ALA A 252 0.06 -24.84 -20.44
N ASP A 253 0.71 -23.73 -20.83
CA ASP A 253 1.17 -23.54 -22.21
C ASP A 253 2.47 -24.34 -22.42
#